data_696e270aded2a6727beab0d64f52960b
#
_entry.id   696e270aded2a6727beab0d64f52960b
#
_cell.length_a   1.000
_cell.length_b   1.000
_cell.length_c   1.000
_cell.angle_alpha   90.00
_cell.angle_beta   90.00
_cell.angle_gamma   90.00
#
_symmetry.space_group_name_H-M   'P 1'
#
loop_
_entity.id
_entity.type
_entity.pdbx_description
1 polymer ?
#
loop_
_entity_poly.entity_id
_entity_poly.type
_entity_poly.pdbx_seq_one_letter_code
_entity_poly.pdbx_strand_id
1 'polypeptide(L)'
;MNWALHHSSLITSNLESAKHFYVDVLGLPLDESRPDMGFDGLWFDMGAGQQIHLLRLPNPEEGIDRPEHGGRDRHVALLTDDLEVVVAKLEQHGVTYSRSKSGRAALFCRDPDGNAIEIIQREKK
;
A
#
# COMPACT_ATOMS: atom_id res chain seq x y z
N MET A 1 -24.04 12.65 -12.97
CA MET A 1 -22.56 12.82 -12.89
C MET A 1 -21.96 11.55 -12.28
N ASN A 2 -20.97 10.95 -12.95
CA ASN A 2 -20.34 9.72 -12.50
C ASN A 2 -18.94 10.01 -12.00
N TRP A 3 -18.60 9.40 -10.87
CA TRP A 3 -17.27 9.52 -10.27
C TRP A 3 -16.58 8.17 -10.24
N ALA A 4 -15.26 8.16 -10.38
CA ALA A 4 -14.43 6.96 -10.22
C ALA A 4 -13.11 7.37 -9.57
N LEU A 5 -12.55 6.47 -8.80
CA LEU A 5 -11.20 6.67 -8.25
C LEU A 5 -10.18 6.40 -9.36
N HIS A 6 -9.25 7.32 -9.56
CA HIS A 6 -8.20 7.16 -10.57
C HIS A 6 -6.92 6.59 -9.94
N HIS A 7 -6.41 7.26 -8.92
CA HIS A 7 -5.22 6.77 -8.22
C HIS A 7 -5.15 7.37 -6.82
N SER A 8 -4.33 6.74 -5.99
CA SER A 8 -3.95 7.25 -4.69
C SER A 8 -2.43 7.46 -4.69
N SER A 9 -1.97 8.59 -4.19
CA SER A 9 -0.54 8.94 -4.16
C SER A 9 -0.02 8.92 -2.73
N LEU A 10 1.15 8.29 -2.55
CA LEU A 10 1.83 8.18 -1.27
C LEU A 10 3.27 8.66 -1.43
N ILE A 11 3.80 9.29 -0.39
CA ILE A 11 5.18 9.78 -0.41
C ILE A 11 6.10 8.73 0.17
N THR A 12 7.28 8.57 -0.45
CA THR A 12 8.35 7.73 0.08
C THR A 12 9.64 8.53 0.15
N SER A 13 10.41 8.30 1.21
CA SER A 13 11.73 8.88 1.36
C SER A 13 12.83 8.03 0.69
N ASN A 14 12.55 6.76 0.45
CA ASN A 14 13.51 5.81 -0.10
C ASN A 14 12.82 4.86 -1.08
N LEU A 15 13.12 5.04 -2.37
CA LEU A 15 12.45 4.28 -3.41
C LEU A 15 12.79 2.79 -3.38
N GLU A 16 14.02 2.43 -3.00
CA GLU A 16 14.42 1.02 -2.94
C GLU A 16 13.67 0.26 -1.85
N SER A 17 13.55 0.83 -0.65
CA SER A 17 12.80 0.18 0.43
C SER A 17 11.31 0.14 0.14
N ALA A 18 10.77 1.18 -0.50
CA ALA A 18 9.38 1.19 -0.93
C ALA A 18 9.14 0.10 -1.99
N LYS A 19 10.02 -0.02 -2.98
CA LYS A 19 9.91 -1.05 -4.00
C LYS A 19 9.98 -2.45 -3.40
N HIS A 20 10.87 -2.66 -2.44
CA HIS A 20 10.95 -3.94 -1.74
C HIS A 20 9.61 -4.28 -1.07
N PHE A 21 9.02 -3.32 -0.38
CA PHE A 21 7.74 -3.55 0.31
C PHE A 21 6.60 -3.84 -0.69
N TYR A 22 6.40 -2.97 -1.67
CA TYR A 22 5.26 -3.09 -2.57
C TYR A 22 5.42 -4.19 -3.62
N VAL A 23 6.63 -4.43 -4.11
CA VAL A 23 6.88 -5.45 -5.15
C VAL A 23 7.24 -6.79 -4.53
N ASP A 24 8.25 -6.84 -3.65
CA ASP A 24 8.77 -8.12 -3.15
C ASP A 24 7.89 -8.70 -2.05
N VAL A 25 7.38 -7.87 -1.15
CA VAL A 25 6.53 -8.34 -0.04
C VAL A 25 5.07 -8.47 -0.48
N LEU A 26 4.47 -7.41 -1.00
CA LEU A 26 3.06 -7.42 -1.38
C LEU A 26 2.79 -7.98 -2.78
N GLY A 27 3.76 -7.92 -3.68
CA GLY A 27 3.60 -8.42 -5.03
C GLY A 27 2.70 -7.57 -5.93
N LEU A 28 2.64 -6.26 -5.71
CA LEU A 28 1.81 -5.38 -6.54
C LEU A 28 2.37 -5.27 -7.96
N PRO A 29 1.50 -5.22 -8.98
CA PRO A 29 1.92 -5.13 -10.38
C PRO A 29 2.52 -3.75 -10.69
N LEU A 30 3.80 -3.73 -11.05
CA LEU A 30 4.49 -2.50 -11.41
C LEU A 30 4.10 -2.08 -12.83
N ASP A 31 3.72 -0.80 -12.98
CA ASP A 31 3.47 -0.19 -14.28
C ASP A 31 4.74 0.54 -14.70
N GLU A 32 5.43 -0.01 -15.69
CA GLU A 32 6.72 0.52 -16.16
C GLU A 32 6.57 1.67 -17.16
N SER A 33 5.34 2.07 -17.47
CA SER A 33 5.09 3.17 -18.42
C SER A 33 5.16 4.55 -17.77
N ARG A 34 5.51 4.63 -16.48
CA ARG A 34 5.61 5.93 -15.80
C ARG A 34 6.59 6.84 -16.52
N PRO A 35 6.16 8.03 -16.98
CA PRO A 35 7.05 8.97 -17.65
C PRO A 35 7.99 9.65 -16.66
N ASP A 36 9.05 10.26 -17.19
CA ASP A 36 9.92 11.13 -16.40
C ASP A 36 9.12 12.38 -16.03
N MET A 37 8.95 12.63 -14.73
CA MET A 37 8.17 13.73 -14.20
C MET A 37 9.05 14.74 -13.45
N GLY A 38 10.37 14.62 -13.58
CA GLY A 38 11.32 15.48 -12.87
C GLY A 38 11.61 15.01 -11.44
N PHE A 39 11.04 13.92 -11.01
CA PHE A 39 11.34 13.24 -9.74
C PHE A 39 11.06 11.75 -9.88
N ASP A 40 11.68 10.95 -9.03
CA ASP A 40 11.54 9.51 -9.08
C ASP A 40 10.25 9.04 -8.39
N GLY A 41 9.72 7.93 -8.85
CA GLY A 41 8.53 7.33 -8.28
C GLY A 41 8.26 5.97 -8.87
N LEU A 42 7.18 5.35 -8.40
CA LEU A 42 6.71 4.07 -8.90
C LEU A 42 5.20 4.13 -9.07
N TRP A 43 4.70 3.52 -10.12
CA TRP A 43 3.27 3.34 -10.34
C TRP A 43 2.93 1.86 -10.29
N PHE A 44 1.83 1.54 -9.63
CA PHE A 44 1.31 0.18 -9.57
C PHE A 44 -0.10 0.14 -10.16
N ASP A 45 -0.32 -0.79 -11.09
CA ASP A 45 -1.61 -0.97 -11.75
C ASP A 45 -2.46 -1.93 -10.90
N MET A 46 -3.51 -1.40 -10.32
CA MET A 46 -4.40 -2.18 -9.44
C MET A 46 -5.58 -2.79 -10.19
N GLY A 47 -5.64 -2.61 -11.50
CA GLY A 47 -6.77 -3.04 -12.31
C GLY A 47 -7.91 -2.03 -12.32
N ALA A 48 -8.91 -2.24 -13.18
CA ALA A 48 -10.09 -1.37 -13.32
C ALA A 48 -9.75 0.10 -13.52
N GLY A 49 -8.59 0.41 -14.11
CA GLY A 49 -8.16 1.78 -14.34
C GLY A 49 -7.66 2.52 -13.10
N GLN A 50 -7.47 1.81 -11.99
CA GLN A 50 -7.03 2.41 -10.73
C GLN A 50 -5.55 2.10 -10.49
N GLN A 51 -4.85 3.05 -9.88
CA GLN A 51 -3.41 2.91 -9.61
C GLN A 51 -3.04 3.40 -8.22
N ILE A 52 -1.88 2.93 -7.74
CA ILE A 52 -1.17 3.51 -6.61
C ILE A 52 0.10 4.15 -7.14
N HIS A 53 0.34 5.39 -6.77
CA HIS A 53 1.54 6.13 -7.15
C HIS A 53 2.39 6.38 -5.91
N LEU A 54 3.69 6.06 -5.99
CA LEU A 54 4.65 6.45 -4.97
C LEU A 54 5.48 7.60 -5.53
N LEU A 55 5.62 8.65 -4.73
CA LEU A 55 6.36 9.85 -5.09
C LEU A 55 7.57 9.96 -4.16
N ARG A 56 8.77 9.94 -4.73
CA ARG A 56 9.99 10.17 -3.94
C ARG A 56 10.20 11.67 -3.82
N LEU A 57 9.65 12.22 -2.78
CA LEU A 57 9.69 13.65 -2.47
C LEU A 57 9.93 13.83 -0.96
N PRO A 58 10.39 15.02 -0.51
CA PRO A 58 10.44 15.30 0.91
C PRO A 58 9.06 15.11 1.55
N ASN A 59 9.03 14.39 2.68
CA ASN A 59 7.78 14.11 3.36
C ASN A 59 7.52 15.21 4.41
N PRO A 60 6.49 16.07 4.21
CA PRO A 60 6.18 17.12 5.18
C PRO A 60 5.66 16.59 6.52
N GLU A 61 5.34 15.31 6.58
CA GLU A 61 4.84 14.66 7.78
C GLU A 61 5.86 13.72 8.43
N GLU A 62 7.12 13.84 8.05
CA GLU A 62 8.19 13.05 8.64
C GLU A 62 8.29 13.33 10.14
N GLY A 63 8.34 12.25 10.95
CA GLY A 63 8.45 12.36 12.39
C GLY A 63 7.15 12.65 13.13
N ILE A 64 6.02 12.73 12.43
CA ILE A 64 4.72 12.89 13.05
C ILE A 64 4.29 11.56 13.71
N ASP A 65 3.76 11.64 14.94
CA ASP A 65 3.16 10.48 15.59
C ASP A 65 1.86 10.12 14.89
N ARG A 66 1.77 8.86 14.46
CA ARG A 66 0.56 8.34 13.85
C ARG A 66 -0.13 7.36 14.79
N PRO A 67 -1.47 7.20 14.66
CA PRO A 67 -2.18 6.20 15.45
C PRO A 67 -1.52 4.82 15.33
N GLU A 68 -1.46 4.11 16.43
CA GLU A 68 -0.88 2.75 16.45
C GLU A 68 -1.65 1.82 15.50
N HIS A 69 -2.99 1.90 15.52
CA HIS A 69 -3.84 1.10 14.66
C HIS A 69 -4.05 1.82 13.33
N GLY A 70 -3.62 1.20 12.22
CA GLY A 70 -3.72 1.79 10.88
C GLY A 70 -5.15 2.13 10.46
N GLY A 71 -6.14 1.44 10.99
CA GLY A 71 -7.55 1.74 10.72
C GLY A 71 -8.05 3.04 11.31
N ARG A 72 -7.29 3.64 12.24
CA ARG A 72 -7.60 4.95 12.82
C ARG A 72 -6.75 6.06 12.21
N ASP A 73 -5.92 5.71 11.24
CA ASP A 73 -5.12 6.63 10.45
C ASP A 73 -5.71 6.66 9.04
N ARG A 74 -5.32 7.66 8.26
CA ARG A 74 -5.63 7.62 6.83
C ARG A 74 -4.91 6.42 6.23
N HIS A 75 -5.59 5.68 5.36
CA HIS A 75 -5.03 4.47 4.78
C HIS A 75 -5.62 4.19 3.41
N VAL A 76 -4.90 3.39 2.64
CA VAL A 76 -5.37 2.84 1.36
C VAL A 76 -5.78 1.41 1.62
N ALA A 77 -6.94 1.00 1.12
CA ALA A 77 -7.43 -0.36 1.27
C ALA A 77 -7.37 -1.10 -0.08
N LEU A 78 -6.76 -2.27 -0.07
CA LEU A 78 -6.54 -3.09 -1.24
C LEU A 78 -7.25 -4.44 -1.09
N LEU A 79 -7.81 -4.95 -2.17
CA LEU A 79 -8.37 -6.30 -2.20
C LEU A 79 -7.30 -7.29 -2.66
N THR A 80 -7.25 -8.45 -2.03
CA THR A 80 -6.40 -9.55 -2.45
C THR A 80 -7.23 -10.82 -2.61
N ASP A 81 -6.80 -11.68 -3.52
CA ASP A 81 -7.47 -12.97 -3.71
C ASP A 81 -7.14 -13.96 -2.60
N ASP A 82 -5.99 -13.80 -1.93
CA ASP A 82 -5.60 -14.72 -0.86
C ASP A 82 -4.84 -13.97 0.24
N LEU A 83 -5.57 -13.64 1.31
CA LEU A 83 -5.00 -12.90 2.44
C LEU A 83 -3.92 -13.70 3.17
N GLU A 84 -4.06 -15.03 3.26
CA GLU A 84 -3.08 -15.83 4.00
C GLU A 84 -1.75 -15.92 3.28
N VAL A 85 -1.73 -15.82 1.94
CA VAL A 85 -0.47 -15.69 1.18
C VAL A 85 0.22 -14.37 1.53
N VAL A 86 -0.56 -13.29 1.64
CA VAL A 86 -0.02 -11.98 2.04
C VAL A 86 0.55 -12.07 3.45
N VAL A 87 -0.16 -12.68 4.39
CA VAL A 87 0.31 -12.87 5.77
C VAL A 87 1.65 -13.62 5.79
N ALA A 88 1.75 -14.69 5.01
CA ALA A 88 3.01 -15.47 4.93
C ALA A 88 4.17 -14.60 4.43
N LYS A 89 3.91 -13.74 3.44
CA LYS A 89 4.93 -12.82 2.91
C LYS A 89 5.33 -11.77 3.94
N LEU A 90 4.36 -11.20 4.64
CA LEU A 90 4.64 -10.23 5.69
C LEU A 90 5.51 -10.85 6.79
N GLU A 91 5.18 -12.04 7.23
CA GLU A 91 5.95 -12.76 8.25
C GLU A 91 7.34 -13.13 7.76
N GLN A 92 7.46 -13.60 6.53
CA GLN A 92 8.74 -13.96 5.92
C GLN A 92 9.70 -12.76 5.90
N HIS A 93 9.19 -11.55 5.68
CA HIS A 93 9.99 -10.33 5.59
C HIS A 93 10.03 -9.53 6.89
N GLY A 94 9.46 -10.07 7.97
CA GLY A 94 9.49 -9.40 9.28
C GLY A 94 8.67 -8.13 9.37
N VAL A 95 7.63 -7.99 8.54
CA VAL A 95 6.76 -6.84 8.55
C VAL A 95 5.64 -7.04 9.58
N THR A 96 5.52 -6.11 10.51
CA THR A 96 4.47 -6.15 11.53
C THR A 96 3.12 -5.86 10.90
N TYR A 97 2.10 -6.60 11.32
CA TYR A 97 0.73 -6.36 10.89
C TYR A 97 -0.24 -6.65 12.02
N SER A 98 -1.47 -6.16 11.89
CA SER A 98 -2.55 -6.48 12.84
C SER A 98 -3.80 -6.89 12.07
N ARG A 99 -4.53 -7.86 12.59
CA ARG A 99 -5.80 -8.29 11.99
C ARG A 99 -6.89 -7.27 12.31
N SER A 100 -7.84 -7.13 11.38
CA SER A 100 -9.00 -6.27 11.59
C SER A 100 -9.83 -6.75 12.77
N LYS A 101 -10.29 -5.81 13.61
CA LYS A 101 -11.13 -6.11 14.77
C LYS A 101 -12.61 -6.12 14.43
N SER A 102 -12.97 -5.81 13.17
CA SER A 102 -14.35 -5.76 12.71
C SER A 102 -14.95 -7.14 12.40
N GLY A 103 -14.15 -8.21 12.49
CA GLY A 103 -14.56 -9.55 12.09
C GLY A 103 -14.39 -9.81 10.60
N ARG A 104 -14.03 -8.79 9.82
CA ARG A 104 -13.70 -8.95 8.40
C ARG A 104 -12.36 -9.66 8.23
N ALA A 105 -12.22 -10.43 7.15
CA ALA A 105 -10.94 -10.99 6.77
C ALA A 105 -10.07 -9.89 6.16
N ALA A 106 -9.40 -9.14 7.01
CA ALA A 106 -8.57 -7.99 6.65
C ALA A 106 -7.44 -7.79 7.66
N LEU A 107 -6.41 -7.11 7.23
CA LEU A 107 -5.29 -6.73 8.08
C LEU A 107 -4.83 -5.32 7.79
N PHE A 108 -4.05 -4.76 8.70
CA PHE A 108 -3.39 -3.47 8.54
C PHE A 108 -1.88 -3.67 8.70
N CYS A 109 -1.12 -3.04 7.82
CA CYS A 109 0.34 -2.95 7.93
C CYS A 109 0.77 -1.54 7.53
N ARG A 110 2.05 -1.23 7.70
CA ARG A 110 2.58 0.05 7.25
C ARG A 110 3.76 -0.18 6.32
N ASP A 111 3.85 0.67 5.31
CA ASP A 111 5.03 0.66 4.45
C ASP A 111 6.23 1.27 5.19
N PRO A 112 7.43 1.27 4.59
CA PRO A 112 8.63 1.80 5.27
C PRO A 112 8.54 3.27 5.67
N ASP A 113 7.65 4.04 5.08
CA ASP A 113 7.45 5.45 5.38
C ASP A 113 6.31 5.70 6.37
N GLY A 114 5.70 4.63 6.90
CA GLY A 114 4.61 4.74 7.85
C GLY A 114 3.24 4.89 7.22
N ASN A 115 3.11 4.82 5.91
CA ASN A 115 1.81 4.87 5.25
C ASN A 115 1.02 3.60 5.61
N ALA A 116 -0.20 3.79 6.12
CA ALA A 116 -1.05 2.67 6.53
C ALA A 116 -1.73 2.04 5.32
N ILE A 117 -1.67 0.72 5.24
CA ILE A 117 -2.27 -0.08 4.18
C ILE A 117 -3.19 -1.10 4.82
N GLU A 118 -4.45 -1.12 4.38
CA GLU A 118 -5.40 -2.17 4.75
C GLU A 118 -5.44 -3.17 3.60
N ILE A 119 -5.44 -4.47 3.91
CA ILE A 119 -5.53 -5.54 2.90
C ILE A 119 -6.70 -6.41 3.26
N ILE A 120 -7.63 -6.54 2.34
CA ILE A 120 -8.93 -7.17 2.55
C ILE A 120 -9.05 -8.38 1.64
N GLN A 121 -9.48 -9.52 2.20
CA GLN A 121 -9.77 -10.71 1.41
C GLN A 121 -10.96 -10.45 0.48
N ARG A 122 -10.74 -10.67 -0.82
CA ARG A 122 -11.84 -10.62 -1.80
C ARG A 122 -12.83 -11.72 -1.50
N GLU A 123 -14.10 -11.40 -1.54
CA GLU A 123 -15.15 -12.39 -1.34
C GLU A 123 -15.12 -13.40 -2.49
N LYS A 124 -15.26 -14.69 -2.14
CA LYS A 124 -15.37 -15.76 -3.12
C LYS A 124 -16.83 -15.91 -3.52
N LYS A 125 -17.05 -15.96 -4.81
CA LYS A 125 -18.40 -16.22 -5.35
C LYS A 125 -18.61 -17.70 -5.56
#